data_f778cba13a6514cbf17a977026330602
#
_entry.id   f778cba13a6514cbf17a977026330602
#
_cell.length_a   1.000
_cell.length_b   1.000
_cell.length_c   1.000
_cell.angle_alpha   90.00
_cell.angle_beta   90.00
_cell.angle_gamma   90.00
#
_symmetry.space_group_name_H-M   'P 1'
#
loop_
_entity.id
_entity.type
_entity.pdbx_description
1 polymer ?
#
loop_
_entity_poly.entity_id
_entity_poly.type
_entity_poly.pdbx_seq_one_letter_code
_entity_poly.pdbx_strand_id
1 'polypeptide(L)'
;MTPAESLKGMTLLYVEDEDVARMAVGAFLKRQVGALLLARNGQDGLDQFQLNHPDIVVSDLEMPVMNGMQMVHKMRQLNNGTPIIITTAYDDEAHACPEADRVIIKPIMFNELLANILDCLAERAARG
;
A
#
# COMPACT_ATOMS: atom_id res chain seq x y z
N MET A 1 -19.56 -14.03 2.94
CA MET A 1 -18.14 -13.76 3.24
C MET A 1 -18.00 -12.36 3.86
N THR A 2 -17.34 -12.24 5.00
CA THR A 2 -17.07 -10.94 5.60
C THR A 2 -15.92 -10.24 4.86
N PRO A 3 -15.78 -8.90 4.98
CA PRO A 3 -14.63 -8.20 4.40
C PRO A 3 -13.28 -8.75 4.87
N ALA A 4 -13.17 -9.09 6.16
CA ALA A 4 -11.94 -9.66 6.70
C ALA A 4 -11.63 -11.03 6.11
N GLU A 5 -12.64 -11.84 5.84
CA GLU A 5 -12.46 -13.15 5.19
C GLU A 5 -12.03 -12.99 3.74
N SER A 6 -12.55 -11.97 3.02
CA SER A 6 -12.17 -11.74 1.62
C SER A 6 -10.71 -11.31 1.48
N LEU A 7 -10.10 -10.69 2.50
CA LEU A 7 -8.68 -10.35 2.49
C LEU A 7 -7.79 -11.59 2.41
N LYS A 8 -8.24 -12.73 2.92
CA LYS A 8 -7.46 -13.98 2.89
C LYS A 8 -7.24 -14.52 1.48
N GLY A 9 -7.97 -14.04 0.50
CA GLY A 9 -7.76 -14.39 -0.90
C GLY A 9 -6.93 -13.37 -1.67
N MET A 10 -6.46 -12.31 -1.01
CA MET A 10 -5.81 -11.19 -1.68
C MET A 10 -4.31 -11.16 -1.48
N THR A 11 -3.61 -10.56 -2.45
CA THR A 11 -2.18 -10.29 -2.40
C THR A 11 -1.97 -8.81 -2.15
N LEU A 12 -1.22 -8.47 -1.11
CA LEU A 12 -0.88 -7.10 -0.75
C LEU A 12 0.62 -6.87 -0.92
N LEU A 13 0.99 -5.78 -1.58
CA LEU A 13 2.38 -5.33 -1.67
C LEU A 13 2.60 -4.21 -0.65
N TYR A 14 3.56 -4.40 0.26
CA TYR A 14 3.95 -3.40 1.23
C TYR A 14 5.38 -2.93 0.95
N VAL A 15 5.54 -1.63 0.70
CA VAL A 15 6.81 -1.00 0.34
C VAL A 15 7.26 -0.10 1.49
N GLU A 16 8.41 -0.40 2.08
CA GLU A 16 8.96 0.33 3.22
C GLU A 16 10.47 0.13 3.26
N ASP A 17 11.24 1.20 3.28
CA ASP A 17 12.70 1.13 3.28
C ASP A 17 13.28 0.85 4.67
N GLU A 18 12.59 1.22 5.74
CA GLU A 18 13.06 1.01 7.11
C GLU A 18 12.78 -0.42 7.56
N ASP A 19 13.84 -1.16 7.91
CA ASP A 19 13.75 -2.59 8.25
C ASP A 19 12.80 -2.88 9.41
N VAL A 20 12.90 -2.11 10.50
CA VAL A 20 12.08 -2.33 11.70
C VAL A 20 10.59 -2.10 11.40
N ALA A 21 10.28 -1.00 10.73
CA ALA A 21 8.90 -0.69 10.34
C ALA A 21 8.35 -1.75 9.38
N ARG A 22 9.16 -2.16 8.39
CA ARG A 22 8.74 -3.17 7.42
C ARG A 22 8.45 -4.51 8.11
N MET A 23 9.25 -4.90 9.08
CA MET A 23 9.03 -6.14 9.83
C MET A 23 7.78 -6.05 10.71
N ALA A 24 7.60 -4.96 11.44
CA ALA A 24 6.48 -4.82 12.38
C ALA A 24 5.14 -4.73 11.66
N VAL A 25 5.02 -3.83 10.70
CA VAL A 25 3.78 -3.66 9.92
C VAL A 25 3.56 -4.88 9.02
N GLY A 26 4.63 -5.42 8.44
CA GLY A 26 4.56 -6.62 7.61
C GLY A 26 4.02 -7.82 8.37
N ALA A 27 4.44 -8.03 9.61
CA ALA A 27 3.94 -9.12 10.45
C ALA A 27 2.44 -9.00 10.71
N PHE A 28 1.96 -7.77 10.94
CA PHE A 28 0.53 -7.53 11.08
C PHE A 28 -0.21 -7.83 9.78
N LEU A 29 0.26 -7.27 8.66
CA LEU A 29 -0.40 -7.43 7.37
C LEU A 29 -0.45 -8.89 6.92
N LYS A 30 0.62 -9.64 7.17
CA LYS A 30 0.70 -11.06 6.79
C LYS A 30 -0.43 -11.89 7.41
N ARG A 31 -0.89 -11.52 8.59
CA ARG A 31 -2.00 -12.22 9.26
C ARG A 31 -3.36 -11.88 8.64
N GLN A 32 -3.45 -10.77 7.91
CA GLN A 32 -4.72 -10.27 7.38
C GLN A 32 -4.99 -10.75 5.95
N VAL A 33 -3.94 -10.94 5.15
CA VAL A 33 -4.06 -11.20 3.72
C VAL A 33 -3.67 -12.63 3.35
N GLY A 34 -3.95 -13.03 2.11
CA GLY A 34 -3.57 -14.33 1.61
C GLY A 34 -2.09 -14.43 1.28
N ALA A 35 -1.55 -13.39 0.67
CA ALA A 35 -0.13 -13.30 0.32
C ALA A 35 0.38 -11.89 0.56
N LEU A 36 1.55 -11.78 1.17
CA LEU A 36 2.21 -10.51 1.41
C LEU A 36 3.52 -10.45 0.64
N LEU A 37 3.68 -9.40 -0.17
CA LEU A 37 4.91 -9.08 -0.86
C LEU A 37 5.56 -7.90 -0.15
N LEU A 38 6.86 -7.97 0.09
CA LEU A 38 7.60 -6.90 0.73
C LEU A 38 8.62 -6.30 -0.23
N ALA A 39 8.72 -4.99 -0.26
CA ALA A 39 9.70 -4.26 -1.06
C ALA A 39 10.42 -3.22 -0.20
N ARG A 40 11.67 -2.93 -0.53
CA ARG A 40 12.56 -2.07 0.27
C ARG A 40 12.66 -0.64 -0.22
N ASN A 41 12.20 -0.38 -1.43
CA ASN A 41 12.21 0.96 -2.03
C ASN A 41 11.21 1.01 -3.17
N GLY A 42 11.04 2.19 -3.76
CA GLY A 42 10.07 2.39 -4.82
C GLY A 42 10.36 1.57 -6.08
N GLN A 43 11.63 1.38 -6.43
CA GLN A 43 11.99 0.57 -7.61
C GLN A 43 11.65 -0.90 -7.40
N ASP A 44 12.00 -1.45 -6.24
CA ASP A 44 11.65 -2.83 -5.88
C ASP A 44 10.13 -3.00 -5.84
N GLY A 45 9.42 -2.00 -5.27
CA GLY A 45 7.96 -1.99 -5.26
C GLY A 45 7.36 -2.03 -6.65
N LEU A 46 7.87 -1.21 -7.56
CA LEU A 46 7.40 -1.17 -8.94
C LEU A 46 7.67 -2.49 -9.66
N ASP A 47 8.85 -3.07 -9.47
CA ASP A 47 9.23 -4.35 -10.08
C ASP A 47 8.29 -5.47 -9.61
N GLN A 48 8.00 -5.53 -8.31
CA GLN A 48 7.08 -6.53 -7.77
C GLN A 48 5.64 -6.29 -8.20
N PHE A 49 5.24 -5.04 -8.34
CA PHE A 49 3.93 -4.68 -8.85
C PHE A 49 3.71 -5.23 -10.27
N GLN A 50 4.71 -5.05 -11.13
CA GLN A 50 4.66 -5.55 -12.51
C GLN A 50 4.68 -7.07 -12.58
N LEU A 51 5.47 -7.71 -11.72
CA LEU A 51 5.66 -9.16 -11.75
C LEU A 51 4.47 -9.91 -11.16
N ASN A 52 3.91 -9.42 -10.06
CA ASN A 52 2.96 -10.16 -9.25
C ASN A 52 1.53 -9.63 -9.27
N HIS A 53 1.27 -8.48 -9.84
CA HIS A 53 -0.06 -7.88 -9.95
C HIS A 53 -0.85 -7.91 -8.62
N PRO A 54 -0.36 -7.22 -7.56
CA PRO A 54 -1.05 -7.26 -6.27
C PRO A 54 -2.44 -6.63 -6.35
N ASP A 55 -3.31 -7.05 -5.44
CA ASP A 55 -4.67 -6.52 -5.35
C ASP A 55 -4.72 -5.16 -4.65
N ILE A 56 -3.72 -4.87 -3.82
CA ILE A 56 -3.62 -3.60 -3.10
C ILE A 56 -2.15 -3.30 -2.77
N VAL A 57 -1.80 -2.02 -2.74
CA VAL A 57 -0.46 -1.54 -2.39
C VAL A 57 -0.55 -0.63 -1.17
N VAL A 58 0.35 -0.85 -0.20
CA VAL A 58 0.58 0.05 0.93
C VAL A 58 2.05 0.44 0.87
N SER A 59 2.35 1.72 0.87
CA SER A 59 3.73 2.20 0.72
C SER A 59 4.02 3.43 1.55
N ASP A 60 5.23 3.51 2.07
CA ASP A 60 5.75 4.77 2.59
C ASP A 60 5.97 5.76 1.45
N LEU A 61 5.87 7.05 1.74
CA LEU A 61 6.11 8.11 0.77
C LEU A 61 7.60 8.44 0.64
N GLU A 62 8.29 8.60 1.77
CA GLU A 62 9.70 8.99 1.82
C GLU A 62 10.60 7.76 1.76
N MET A 63 11.17 7.50 0.59
CA MET A 63 12.07 6.36 0.36
C MET A 63 13.21 6.78 -0.56
N PRO A 64 14.39 6.14 -0.41
CA PRO A 64 15.50 6.37 -1.33
C PRO A 64 15.24 5.73 -2.70
N VAL A 65 16.05 6.06 -3.69
CA VAL A 65 16.03 5.55 -5.07
C VAL A 65 14.81 6.07 -5.83
N MET A 66 13.62 5.72 -5.40
CA MET A 66 12.36 6.19 -5.97
C MET A 66 11.37 6.36 -4.82
N ASN A 67 10.88 7.58 -4.60
CA ASN A 67 9.92 7.83 -3.52
C ASN A 67 8.52 7.30 -3.89
N GLY A 68 7.63 7.32 -2.90
CA GLY A 68 6.28 6.77 -3.09
C GLY A 68 5.47 7.52 -4.14
N MET A 69 5.63 8.83 -4.25
CA MET A 69 4.90 9.62 -5.26
C MET A 69 5.30 9.21 -6.67
N GLN A 70 6.60 9.08 -6.92
CA GLN A 70 7.13 8.65 -8.22
C GLN A 70 6.69 7.22 -8.55
N MET A 71 6.76 6.33 -7.56
CA MET A 71 6.33 4.95 -7.70
C MET A 71 4.83 4.85 -8.03
N VAL A 72 3.99 5.56 -7.29
CA VAL A 72 2.53 5.55 -7.52
C VAL A 72 2.21 6.06 -8.92
N HIS A 73 2.87 7.14 -9.36
CA HIS A 73 2.67 7.68 -10.71
C HIS A 73 2.94 6.60 -11.77
N LYS A 74 4.03 5.88 -11.64
CA LYS A 74 4.39 4.80 -12.57
C LYS A 74 3.43 3.62 -12.48
N MET A 75 3.01 3.26 -11.28
CA MET A 75 2.01 2.20 -11.09
C MET A 75 0.69 2.54 -11.76
N ARG A 76 0.25 3.81 -11.68
CA ARG A 76 -0.98 4.27 -12.33
C ARG A 76 -0.92 4.18 -13.85
N GLN A 77 0.26 4.38 -14.42
CA GLN A 77 0.46 4.20 -15.87
C GLN A 77 0.33 2.74 -16.28
N LEU A 78 0.67 1.81 -15.39
CA LEU A 78 0.59 0.36 -15.67
C LEU A 78 -0.80 -0.19 -15.36
N ASN A 79 -1.40 0.24 -14.27
CA ASN A 79 -2.74 -0.17 -13.86
C ASN A 79 -3.35 0.94 -12.99
N ASN A 80 -4.28 1.68 -13.57
CA ASN A 80 -4.94 2.78 -12.88
C ASN A 80 -5.96 2.30 -11.82
N GLY A 81 -6.29 1.02 -11.82
CA GLY A 81 -7.35 0.46 -10.97
C GLY A 81 -6.91 -0.09 -9.62
N THR A 82 -5.62 -0.33 -9.40
CA THR A 82 -5.15 -0.94 -8.17
C THR A 82 -5.29 0.04 -6.99
N PRO A 83 -5.94 -0.34 -5.88
CA PRO A 83 -5.98 0.51 -4.69
C PRO A 83 -4.59 0.73 -4.12
N ILE A 84 -4.27 1.98 -3.79
CA ILE A 84 -2.94 2.37 -3.26
C ILE A 84 -3.13 3.26 -2.04
N ILE A 85 -2.51 2.86 -0.92
CA ILE A 85 -2.49 3.61 0.32
C ILE A 85 -1.04 4.06 0.58
N ILE A 86 -0.86 5.36 0.82
CA ILE A 86 0.44 5.95 1.15
C ILE A 86 0.48 6.28 2.63
N THR A 87 1.61 6.03 3.28
CA THR A 87 1.88 6.45 4.65
C THR A 87 3.00 7.49 4.65
N THR A 88 2.87 8.52 5.48
CA THR A 88 3.84 9.60 5.56
C THR A 88 3.87 10.21 6.95
N ALA A 89 5.02 10.75 7.35
CA ALA A 89 5.14 11.50 8.61
C ALA A 89 4.64 12.94 8.49
N TYR A 90 4.36 13.42 7.28
CA TYR A 90 4.12 14.82 7.00
C TYR A 90 2.70 15.07 6.48
N ASP A 91 2.01 16.03 7.11
CA ASP A 91 0.67 16.45 6.72
C ASP A 91 0.75 17.85 6.10
N ASP A 92 1.32 17.93 4.89
CA ASP A 92 1.45 19.18 4.14
C ASP A 92 1.38 18.92 2.64
N GLU A 93 1.27 19.99 1.84
CA GLU A 93 1.13 19.89 0.39
C GLU A 93 2.37 19.30 -0.30
N ALA A 94 3.56 19.56 0.25
CA ALA A 94 4.80 19.06 -0.33
C ALA A 94 4.92 17.53 -0.24
N HIS A 95 4.20 16.91 0.68
CA HIS A 95 4.19 15.47 0.91
C HIS A 95 2.86 14.82 0.54
N ALA A 96 2.03 15.52 -0.23
CA ALA A 96 0.79 14.96 -0.73
C ALA A 96 1.05 13.95 -1.85
N CYS A 97 0.16 12.98 -1.99
CA CYS A 97 0.19 12.02 -3.09
C CYS A 97 -1.20 11.92 -3.70
N PRO A 98 -1.56 12.86 -4.61
CA PRO A 98 -2.94 12.92 -5.14
C PRO A 98 -3.36 11.69 -5.93
N GLU A 99 -2.42 10.92 -6.46
CA GLU A 99 -2.74 9.72 -7.22
C GLU A 99 -2.99 8.47 -6.34
N ALA A 100 -2.72 8.56 -5.03
CA ALA A 100 -3.06 7.50 -4.09
C ALA A 100 -4.56 7.57 -3.70
N ASP A 101 -5.14 6.44 -3.36
CA ASP A 101 -6.53 6.37 -2.89
C ASP A 101 -6.67 6.91 -1.47
N ARG A 102 -5.66 6.68 -0.63
CA ARG A 102 -5.63 7.13 0.76
C ARG A 102 -4.23 7.55 1.14
N VAL A 103 -4.14 8.51 2.07
CA VAL A 103 -2.89 8.90 2.72
C VAL A 103 -3.11 8.79 4.22
N ILE A 104 -2.27 8.03 4.89
CA ILE A 104 -2.30 7.86 6.35
C ILE A 104 -1.09 8.57 6.94
N ILE A 105 -1.33 9.46 7.90
CA ILE A 105 -0.26 10.18 8.60
C ILE A 105 0.26 9.31 9.73
N LYS A 106 1.57 9.10 9.78
CA LYS A 106 2.20 8.33 10.86
C LYS A 106 2.03 9.02 12.21
N PRO A 107 1.97 8.28 13.32
CA PRO A 107 2.25 6.84 13.45
C PRO A 107 1.12 5.97 12.91
N ILE A 108 1.47 4.81 12.34
CA ILE A 108 0.49 3.88 11.79
C ILE A 108 -0.14 3.10 12.94
N MET A 109 -1.46 3.26 13.06
CA MET A 109 -2.27 2.44 13.98
C MET A 109 -2.80 1.26 13.18
N PHE A 110 -2.60 0.03 13.64
CA PHE A 110 -2.94 -1.18 12.87
C PHE A 110 -4.44 -1.27 12.55
N ASN A 111 -5.29 -0.91 13.50
CA ASN A 111 -6.74 -0.89 13.26
C ASN A 111 -7.16 0.15 12.22
N GLU A 112 -6.51 1.31 12.22
CA GLU A 112 -6.75 2.35 11.21
C GLU A 112 -6.28 1.90 9.83
N LEU A 113 -5.09 1.30 9.75
CA LEU A 113 -4.57 0.76 8.50
C LEU A 113 -5.51 -0.30 7.93
N LEU A 114 -5.96 -1.23 8.75
CA LEU A 114 -6.88 -2.28 8.31
C LEU A 114 -8.20 -1.71 7.82
N ALA A 115 -8.76 -0.73 8.54
CA ALA A 115 -10.01 -0.08 8.13
C ALA A 115 -9.85 0.62 6.77
N ASN A 116 -8.73 1.30 6.53
CA ASN A 116 -8.46 1.94 5.25
C ASN A 116 -8.31 0.92 4.12
N ILE A 117 -7.66 -0.20 4.38
CA ILE A 117 -7.53 -1.29 3.39
C ILE A 117 -8.91 -1.80 2.99
N LEU A 118 -9.75 -2.11 3.96
CA LEU A 118 -11.10 -2.64 3.72
C LEU A 118 -11.96 -1.62 2.96
N ASP A 119 -11.88 -0.34 3.34
CA ASP A 119 -12.64 0.73 2.67
C ASP A 119 -12.20 0.90 1.21
N CYS A 120 -10.91 0.89 0.94
CA CYS A 120 -10.39 1.01 -0.42
C CYS A 120 -10.84 -0.14 -1.30
N LEU A 121 -10.79 -1.37 -0.79
CA LEU A 121 -11.21 -2.55 -1.54
C LEU A 121 -12.72 -2.53 -1.78
N ALA A 122 -13.52 -2.10 -0.80
CA ALA A 122 -14.96 -1.98 -0.96
C ALA A 122 -15.33 -0.93 -2.01
N GLU A 123 -14.66 0.21 -2.02
CA GLU A 123 -14.86 1.26 -3.02
C GLU A 123 -14.51 0.79 -4.42
N ARG A 124 -13.43 0.03 -4.56
CA ARG A 124 -13.04 -0.54 -5.86
C ARG A 124 -14.09 -1.53 -6.36
N ALA A 125 -14.55 -2.42 -5.49
CA ALA A 125 -15.59 -3.38 -5.85
C ALA A 125 -16.89 -2.69 -6.28
N ALA A 126 -17.26 -1.58 -5.61
CA ALA A 126 -18.45 -0.80 -5.94
C ALA A 126 -18.33 -0.08 -7.29
N ARG A 127 -17.12 0.31 -7.66
CA ARG A 127 -16.88 0.97 -8.96
C ARG A 127 -16.77 -0.02 -10.12
N GLY A 128 -16.60 -1.25 -9.78
CA GLY A 128 -16.64 -2.33 -10.72
C GLY A 128 -15.58 -2.69 -11.52
#